data_c886a9212d2ed0da42866dafca62c60d
#
_entry.id   c886a9212d2ed0da42866dafca62c60d
#
_cell.length_a   1.000
_cell.length_b   1.000
_cell.length_c   1.000
_cell.angle_alpha   90.00
_cell.angle_beta   90.00
_cell.angle_gamma   90.00
#
_symmetry.space_group_name_H-M   'P 1'
#
loop_
_entity.id
_entity.type
_entity.pdbx_description
1 polymer ?
#
loop_
_entity_poly.entity_id
_entity_poly.type
_entity_poly.pdbx_seq_one_letter_code
_entity_poly.pdbx_strand_id
1 'polypeptide(L)'
;ALSLKYSTHPVIMSCFGKKDAEETIQLARDFYDTDEGYYTIGVGNVISPLRYAWEDVEAQLAYTKRNLPVVIACCSIPGMTSPITLGGTIVQNNAEVLAGVLMTQFVNPGAPVVYGNTTYVSNMRKASPVSWGCEEAVFIQYAKAMADFYGLPCRTGGSLSMGKELDYQNGAETAMSLMTSLDVGSDFIFHSFGEMDGLNVFSFEKYVLDEQIMEARKAAEAIDIFSSEDMSLESMEEEGPGGNYLLEEETMELYREEIYYPELYNIENYDEWQRNGRISVEEKAAERVKKRLEEYQAPEYSERQKQILNQALKGFEHL
;
A
#
# COMPACT_ATOMS: atom_id res chain seq x y z
N ALA A 1 -2.29 -0.85 19.99
CA ALA A 1 -1.24 -1.27 20.94
C ALA A 1 -0.28 -2.29 20.35
N LEU A 2 -0.78 -3.37 19.73
CA LEU A 2 0.11 -4.38 19.11
C LEU A 2 1.01 -3.79 18.03
N SER A 3 0.48 -2.97 17.13
CA SER A 3 1.29 -2.32 16.11
C SER A 3 2.41 -1.48 16.72
N LEU A 4 2.11 -0.74 17.80
CA LEU A 4 3.11 0.05 18.53
C LEU A 4 4.10 -0.81 19.33
N LYS A 5 3.75 -2.05 19.69
CA LYS A 5 4.68 -2.98 20.35
C LYS A 5 5.80 -3.45 19.43
N TYR A 6 5.52 -3.55 18.13
CA TYR A 6 6.43 -4.12 17.14
C TYR A 6 6.96 -3.12 16.12
N SER A 7 6.47 -1.87 16.13
CA SER A 7 6.88 -0.84 15.17
C SER A 7 6.78 0.56 15.78
N THR A 8 7.69 1.45 15.37
CA THR A 8 7.67 2.87 15.74
C THR A 8 6.87 3.74 14.77
N HIS A 9 6.31 3.16 13.71
CA HIS A 9 5.53 3.92 12.72
C HIS A 9 4.16 4.34 13.28
N PRO A 10 3.67 5.53 12.89
CA PRO A 10 2.31 5.96 13.20
C PRO A 10 1.27 4.95 12.73
N VAL A 11 0.22 4.79 13.53
CA VAL A 11 -0.84 3.81 13.24
C VAL A 11 -2.01 4.43 12.49
N ILE A 12 -2.53 3.70 11.53
CA ILE A 12 -3.79 3.99 10.84
C ILE A 12 -4.84 3.03 11.39
N MET A 13 -5.99 3.55 11.86
CA MET A 13 -6.97 2.76 12.57
C MET A 13 -8.39 2.98 12.04
N SER A 14 -9.10 1.88 11.81
CA SER A 14 -10.55 1.87 11.68
C SER A 14 -11.15 1.61 13.05
N CYS A 15 -11.73 2.63 13.68
CA CYS A 15 -12.27 2.56 15.02
C CYS A 15 -13.79 2.36 14.99
N PHE A 16 -14.32 1.61 15.95
CA PHE A 16 -15.75 1.39 16.10
C PHE A 16 -16.34 2.30 17.18
N GLY A 17 -16.85 3.45 16.75
CA GLY A 17 -17.45 4.44 17.62
C GLY A 17 -16.47 5.41 18.28
N LYS A 18 -17.06 6.38 18.97
CA LYS A 18 -16.33 7.48 19.60
C LYS A 18 -15.30 7.00 20.63
N LYS A 19 -15.69 6.03 21.46
CA LYS A 19 -14.84 5.55 22.56
C LYS A 19 -13.53 4.94 22.04
N ASP A 20 -13.62 4.03 21.08
CA ASP A 20 -12.46 3.37 20.49
C ASP A 20 -11.53 4.39 19.81
N ALA A 21 -12.12 5.37 19.12
CA ALA A 21 -11.36 6.43 18.48
C ALA A 21 -10.63 7.29 19.53
N GLU A 22 -11.30 7.71 20.59
CA GLU A 22 -10.70 8.51 21.66
C GLU A 22 -9.59 7.75 22.40
N GLU A 23 -9.78 6.46 22.69
CA GLU A 23 -8.77 5.60 23.33
C GLU A 23 -7.56 5.38 22.40
N THR A 24 -7.78 5.17 21.10
CA THR A 24 -6.71 5.04 20.11
C THR A 24 -5.90 6.31 19.97
N ILE A 25 -6.55 7.45 19.86
CA ILE A 25 -5.91 8.76 19.77
C ILE A 25 -5.10 9.03 21.04
N GLN A 26 -5.68 8.76 22.21
CA GLN A 26 -5.01 8.97 23.49
C GLN A 26 -3.77 8.06 23.63
N LEU A 27 -3.89 6.78 23.27
CA LEU A 27 -2.79 5.82 23.27
C LEU A 27 -1.64 6.29 22.38
N ALA A 28 -1.93 6.69 21.13
CA ALA A 28 -0.90 7.16 20.20
C ALA A 28 -0.24 8.45 20.70
N ARG A 29 -1.02 9.40 21.17
CA ARG A 29 -0.54 10.65 21.77
C ARG A 29 0.41 10.39 22.94
N ASP A 30 0.01 9.56 23.88
CA ASP A 30 0.80 9.25 25.07
C ASP A 30 2.08 8.48 24.71
N PHE A 31 1.99 7.60 23.72
CA PHE A 31 3.13 6.81 23.23
C PHE A 31 4.19 7.66 22.54
N TYR A 32 3.77 8.59 21.67
CA TYR A 32 4.68 9.50 20.97
C TYR A 32 5.05 10.75 21.77
N ASP A 33 4.41 10.97 22.92
CA ASP A 33 4.62 12.13 23.77
C ASP A 33 4.46 13.47 23.04
N THR A 34 3.40 13.58 22.22
CA THR A 34 3.18 14.75 21.38
C THR A 34 1.70 15.12 21.28
N ASP A 35 1.44 16.42 21.19
CA ASP A 35 0.16 17.02 20.80
C ASP A 35 0.22 17.63 19.40
N GLU A 36 1.38 17.58 18.75
CA GLU A 36 1.63 18.24 17.48
C GLU A 36 1.75 17.23 16.34
N GLY A 37 1.39 17.66 15.13
CA GLY A 37 1.48 16.85 13.93
C GLY A 37 0.44 15.74 13.84
N TYR A 38 0.70 14.76 12.97
CA TYR A 38 -0.20 13.66 12.66
C TYR A 38 0.37 12.34 13.19
N TYR A 39 0.14 12.06 14.46
CA TYR A 39 0.65 10.86 15.14
C TYR A 39 -0.26 9.63 15.00
N THR A 40 -1.46 9.79 14.45
CA THR A 40 -2.38 8.70 14.07
C THR A 40 -3.36 9.19 13.01
N ILE A 41 -3.89 8.28 12.22
CA ILE A 41 -4.86 8.56 11.16
C ILE A 41 -6.08 7.68 11.38
N GLY A 42 -7.28 8.28 11.33
CA GLY A 42 -8.54 7.56 11.38
C GLY A 42 -9.00 7.11 9.99
N VAL A 43 -9.77 6.04 9.94
CA VAL A 43 -10.47 5.62 8.72
C VAL A 43 -11.97 5.70 8.99
N GLY A 44 -12.67 6.50 8.19
CA GLY A 44 -14.12 6.61 8.17
C GLY A 44 -14.68 5.79 7.01
N ASN A 45 -15.35 4.68 7.32
CA ASN A 45 -15.88 3.79 6.30
C ASN A 45 -17.26 4.23 5.82
N VAL A 46 -17.48 4.12 4.52
CA VAL A 46 -18.80 4.32 3.90
C VAL A 46 -19.50 2.99 3.76
N ILE A 47 -20.78 2.95 4.08
CA ILE A 47 -21.64 1.79 3.81
C ILE A 47 -22.42 2.06 2.51
N SER A 48 -21.84 1.67 1.37
CA SER A 48 -22.50 1.79 0.08
C SER A 48 -23.76 0.90 0.01
N PRO A 49 -24.89 1.35 -0.57
CA PRO A 49 -25.07 2.65 -1.22
C PRO A 49 -25.46 3.79 -0.24
N LEU A 50 -24.77 4.91 -0.35
CA LEU A 50 -25.15 6.23 0.18
C LEU A 50 -25.47 6.28 1.68
N ARG A 51 -24.74 5.53 2.52
CA ARG A 51 -24.95 5.48 3.97
C ARG A 51 -23.63 5.54 4.73
N TYR A 52 -23.74 6.04 5.95
CA TYR A 52 -22.71 5.94 7.00
C TYR A 52 -23.30 5.27 8.24
N ALA A 53 -22.56 4.38 8.89
CA ALA A 53 -22.92 3.91 10.20
C ALA A 53 -22.69 5.03 11.22
N TRP A 54 -23.52 5.09 12.23
CA TRP A 54 -23.39 6.11 13.29
C TRP A 54 -22.04 6.00 14.00
N GLU A 55 -21.61 4.79 14.27
CA GLU A 55 -20.34 4.48 14.92
C GLU A 55 -19.14 4.97 14.10
N ASP A 56 -19.15 4.79 12.77
CA ASP A 56 -18.12 5.31 11.88
C ASP A 56 -18.09 6.84 11.88
N VAL A 57 -19.26 7.48 11.86
CA VAL A 57 -19.35 8.94 11.97
C VAL A 57 -18.80 9.44 13.30
N GLU A 58 -19.14 8.80 14.43
CA GLU A 58 -18.61 9.18 15.73
C GLU A 58 -17.09 9.06 15.81
N ALA A 59 -16.53 7.97 15.27
CA ALA A 59 -15.08 7.78 15.19
C ALA A 59 -14.42 8.85 14.32
N GLN A 60 -14.93 9.08 13.11
CA GLN A 60 -14.46 10.12 12.19
C GLN A 60 -14.45 11.50 12.88
N LEU A 61 -15.53 11.86 13.56
CA LEU A 61 -15.64 13.15 14.25
C LEU A 61 -14.69 13.27 15.45
N ALA A 62 -14.34 12.18 16.11
CA ALA A 62 -13.35 12.19 17.20
C ALA A 62 -11.94 12.60 16.69
N TYR A 63 -11.51 12.08 15.55
CA TYR A 63 -10.27 12.48 14.87
C TYR A 63 -10.36 13.93 14.37
N THR A 64 -11.42 14.26 13.64
CA THR A 64 -11.66 15.60 13.09
C THR A 64 -11.59 16.72 14.13
N LYS A 65 -12.21 16.52 15.31
CA LYS A 65 -12.20 17.51 16.41
C LYS A 65 -10.81 17.76 16.99
N ARG A 66 -9.89 16.83 16.81
CA ARG A 66 -8.49 16.95 17.26
C ARG A 66 -7.55 17.39 16.14
N ASN A 67 -8.09 17.77 14.98
CA ASN A 67 -7.32 18.13 13.79
C ASN A 67 -6.40 17.00 13.31
N LEU A 68 -6.79 15.76 13.55
CA LEU A 68 -6.09 14.58 13.04
C LEU A 68 -6.70 14.13 11.71
N PRO A 69 -5.88 13.58 10.78
CA PRO A 69 -6.37 13.21 9.47
C PRO A 69 -7.33 12.04 9.52
N VAL A 70 -8.30 12.07 8.60
CA VAL A 70 -9.26 10.98 8.37
C VAL A 70 -9.23 10.58 6.90
N VAL A 71 -9.06 9.31 6.62
CA VAL A 71 -9.29 8.72 5.29
C VAL A 71 -10.76 8.40 5.16
N ILE A 72 -11.46 9.00 4.21
CA ILE A 72 -12.85 8.60 3.89
C ILE A 72 -12.77 7.42 2.92
N ALA A 73 -13.00 6.23 3.44
CA ALA A 73 -12.86 4.98 2.68
C ALA A 73 -14.21 4.54 2.11
N CYS A 74 -14.32 4.54 0.79
CA CYS A 74 -15.51 4.09 0.07
C CYS A 74 -15.20 2.82 -0.73
N CYS A 75 -16.09 1.83 -0.65
CA CYS A 75 -16.01 0.57 -1.38
C CYS A 75 -17.34 0.31 -2.11
N SER A 76 -17.54 0.99 -3.24
CA SER A 76 -18.71 0.81 -4.09
C SER A 76 -18.45 -0.32 -5.09
N ILE A 77 -19.37 -1.31 -5.17
CA ILE A 77 -19.21 -2.48 -6.02
C ILE A 77 -20.26 -2.44 -7.14
N PRO A 78 -19.85 -2.31 -8.42
CA PRO A 78 -20.79 -2.26 -9.56
C PRO A 78 -21.76 -3.42 -9.57
N GLY A 79 -23.06 -3.13 -9.73
CA GLY A 79 -24.12 -4.12 -9.77
C GLY A 79 -24.51 -4.75 -8.43
N MET A 80 -23.80 -4.43 -7.35
CA MET A 80 -24.10 -4.91 -6.00
C MET A 80 -24.45 -3.76 -5.05
N THR A 81 -23.53 -2.83 -4.83
CA THR A 81 -23.73 -1.68 -3.93
C THR A 81 -23.66 -0.34 -4.65
N SER A 82 -23.57 -0.37 -5.98
CA SER A 82 -23.62 0.80 -6.87
C SER A 82 -24.22 0.41 -8.22
N PRO A 83 -24.55 1.38 -9.09
CA PRO A 83 -25.00 1.08 -10.45
C PRO A 83 -24.01 0.18 -11.19
N ILE A 84 -24.52 -0.69 -12.08
CA ILE A 84 -23.67 -1.62 -12.85
C ILE A 84 -22.70 -0.90 -13.81
N THR A 85 -23.04 0.30 -14.26
CA THR A 85 -22.17 1.06 -15.14
C THR A 85 -21.00 1.65 -14.34
N LEU A 86 -19.77 1.53 -14.85
CA LEU A 86 -18.58 2.03 -14.17
C LEU A 86 -18.68 3.53 -13.90
N GLY A 87 -19.17 4.31 -14.87
CA GLY A 87 -19.41 5.75 -14.67
C GLY A 87 -20.42 6.04 -13.56
N GLY A 88 -21.51 5.28 -13.47
CA GLY A 88 -22.49 5.40 -12.38
C GLY A 88 -21.89 5.05 -11.02
N THR A 89 -21.07 4.01 -10.97
CA THR A 89 -20.32 3.65 -9.74
C THR A 89 -19.37 4.79 -9.31
N ILE A 90 -18.63 5.38 -10.23
CA ILE A 90 -17.72 6.50 -9.95
C ILE A 90 -18.48 7.71 -9.40
N VAL A 91 -19.61 8.07 -10.01
CA VAL A 91 -20.45 9.19 -9.54
C VAL A 91 -20.95 8.95 -8.11
N GLN A 92 -21.47 7.75 -7.83
CA GLN A 92 -21.94 7.39 -6.49
C GLN A 92 -20.78 7.38 -5.48
N ASN A 93 -19.65 6.74 -5.81
CA ASN A 93 -18.45 6.69 -4.99
C ASN A 93 -17.97 8.09 -4.62
N ASN A 94 -17.88 9.00 -5.62
CA ASN A 94 -17.50 10.38 -5.38
C ASN A 94 -18.49 11.10 -4.44
N ALA A 95 -19.80 10.91 -4.61
CA ALA A 95 -20.80 11.51 -3.73
C ALA A 95 -20.66 11.00 -2.28
N GLU A 96 -20.41 9.71 -2.11
CA GLU A 96 -20.20 9.07 -0.81
C GLU A 96 -18.96 9.63 -0.11
N VAL A 97 -17.83 9.73 -0.82
CA VAL A 97 -16.59 10.31 -0.27
C VAL A 97 -16.78 11.78 0.08
N LEU A 98 -17.40 12.57 -0.80
CA LEU A 98 -17.65 13.99 -0.55
C LEU A 98 -18.56 14.23 0.66
N ALA A 99 -19.53 13.35 0.92
CA ALA A 99 -20.35 13.44 2.13
C ALA A 99 -19.50 13.32 3.40
N GLY A 100 -18.55 12.39 3.43
CA GLY A 100 -17.59 12.25 4.54
C GLY A 100 -16.68 13.47 4.67
N VAL A 101 -16.13 13.96 3.55
CA VAL A 101 -15.33 15.19 3.53
C VAL A 101 -16.11 16.37 4.10
N LEU A 102 -17.36 16.57 3.65
CA LEU A 102 -18.21 17.65 4.15
C LEU A 102 -18.46 17.54 5.66
N MET A 103 -18.70 16.33 6.19
CA MET A 103 -18.87 16.13 7.63
C MET A 103 -17.63 16.58 8.42
N THR A 104 -16.43 16.31 7.94
CA THR A 104 -15.20 16.79 8.59
C THR A 104 -15.13 18.31 8.58
N GLN A 105 -15.40 18.94 7.45
CA GLN A 105 -15.28 20.38 7.27
C GLN A 105 -16.39 21.19 8.00
N PHE A 106 -17.58 20.62 8.19
CA PHE A 106 -18.60 21.25 9.02
C PHE A 106 -18.24 21.24 10.51
N VAL A 107 -17.50 20.24 10.97
CA VAL A 107 -17.10 20.10 12.38
C VAL A 107 -15.85 20.89 12.70
N ASN A 108 -14.86 20.85 11.82
CA ASN A 108 -13.61 21.56 11.98
C ASN A 108 -13.13 22.02 10.58
N PRO A 109 -13.46 23.26 10.17
CA PRO A 109 -13.03 23.79 8.88
C PRO A 109 -11.49 23.76 8.72
N GLY A 110 -11.01 23.17 7.63
CA GLY A 110 -9.58 22.97 7.39
C GLY A 110 -8.98 21.72 8.00
N ALA A 111 -9.78 20.88 8.67
CA ALA A 111 -9.31 19.59 9.18
C ALA A 111 -8.76 18.72 8.02
N PRO A 112 -7.62 18.02 8.25
CA PRO A 112 -7.01 17.17 7.24
C PRO A 112 -7.90 15.98 6.91
N VAL A 113 -8.11 15.74 5.61
CA VAL A 113 -8.94 14.63 5.10
C VAL A 113 -8.31 14.06 3.83
N VAL A 114 -8.40 12.75 3.67
CA VAL A 114 -7.89 12.00 2.53
C VAL A 114 -9.06 11.42 1.74
N TYR A 115 -9.05 11.65 0.43
CA TYR A 115 -10.01 11.04 -0.50
C TYR A 115 -9.66 9.57 -0.70
N GLY A 116 -10.48 8.65 -0.16
CA GLY A 116 -10.22 7.22 -0.19
C GLY A 116 -11.13 6.45 -1.14
N ASN A 117 -10.54 5.58 -1.96
CA ASN A 117 -11.27 4.66 -2.82
C ASN A 117 -10.69 3.25 -2.70
N THR A 118 -11.60 2.26 -2.58
CA THR A 118 -11.26 0.83 -2.61
C THR A 118 -12.34 0.10 -3.40
N THR A 119 -12.64 0.59 -4.58
CA THR A 119 -13.73 0.04 -5.40
C THR A 119 -13.28 -1.29 -6.01
N TYR A 120 -14.04 -2.34 -5.70
CA TYR A 120 -13.91 -3.66 -6.30
C TYR A 120 -14.84 -3.79 -7.50
N VAL A 121 -14.67 -4.83 -8.29
CA VAL A 121 -15.67 -5.26 -9.26
C VAL A 121 -16.53 -6.39 -8.71
N SER A 122 -17.55 -6.81 -9.46
CA SER A 122 -18.46 -7.87 -9.03
C SER A 122 -18.40 -9.09 -9.95
N ASN A 123 -18.34 -10.26 -9.34
CA ASN A 123 -18.69 -11.48 -10.04
C ASN A 123 -20.22 -11.63 -9.99
N MET A 124 -20.91 -11.09 -11.00
CA MET A 124 -22.38 -11.12 -11.07
C MET A 124 -22.97 -12.53 -11.17
N ARG A 125 -22.17 -13.54 -11.55
CA ARG A 125 -22.62 -14.95 -11.60
C ARG A 125 -22.70 -15.57 -10.21
N LYS A 126 -21.91 -15.07 -9.26
CA LYS A 126 -21.81 -15.60 -7.89
C LYS A 126 -22.20 -14.59 -6.82
N ALA A 127 -22.58 -13.38 -7.22
CA ALA A 127 -22.88 -12.25 -6.33
C ALA A 127 -21.80 -12.04 -5.26
N SER A 128 -20.54 -11.99 -5.68
CA SER A 128 -19.39 -11.79 -4.81
C SER A 128 -18.49 -10.64 -5.31
N PRO A 129 -17.83 -9.90 -4.42
CA PRO A 129 -16.82 -8.94 -4.83
C PRO A 129 -15.62 -9.68 -5.42
N VAL A 130 -14.93 -9.01 -6.33
CA VAL A 130 -13.70 -9.48 -6.96
C VAL A 130 -12.73 -8.31 -7.02
N SER A 131 -11.51 -8.54 -6.58
CA SER A 131 -10.43 -7.58 -6.67
C SER A 131 -9.47 -8.06 -7.73
N TRP A 132 -9.57 -7.49 -8.92
CA TRP A 132 -8.57 -7.70 -9.96
C TRP A 132 -8.89 -6.87 -11.22
N GLY A 133 -7.88 -6.59 -11.99
CA GLY A 133 -8.05 -6.40 -13.41
C GLY A 133 -8.26 -4.96 -13.87
N CYS A 134 -8.74 -4.84 -15.10
CA CYS A 134 -8.79 -3.60 -15.83
C CYS A 134 -9.76 -2.56 -15.22
N GLU A 135 -10.87 -3.00 -14.64
CA GLU A 135 -11.84 -2.10 -14.03
C GLU A 135 -11.31 -1.47 -12.74
N GLU A 136 -10.56 -2.22 -11.93
CA GLU A 136 -9.93 -1.70 -10.73
C GLU A 136 -8.89 -0.62 -11.10
N ALA A 137 -8.08 -0.85 -12.13
CA ALA A 137 -7.15 0.15 -12.64
C ALA A 137 -7.85 1.44 -13.05
N VAL A 138 -9.02 1.34 -13.70
CA VAL A 138 -9.86 2.50 -14.05
C VAL A 138 -10.32 3.23 -12.79
N PHE A 139 -10.79 2.52 -11.77
CA PHE A 139 -11.23 3.14 -10.51
C PHE A 139 -10.09 3.83 -9.77
N ILE A 140 -8.88 3.26 -9.77
CA ILE A 140 -7.68 3.88 -9.20
C ILE A 140 -7.37 5.20 -9.90
N GLN A 141 -7.36 5.22 -11.23
CA GLN A 141 -7.11 6.43 -12.03
C GLN A 141 -8.15 7.52 -11.75
N TYR A 142 -9.43 7.16 -11.70
CA TYR A 142 -10.49 8.13 -11.39
C TYR A 142 -10.44 8.63 -9.95
N ALA A 143 -10.08 7.78 -8.98
CA ALA A 143 -9.94 8.20 -7.59
C ALA A 143 -8.87 9.28 -7.46
N LYS A 144 -7.71 9.08 -8.08
CA LYS A 144 -6.63 10.08 -8.09
C LYS A 144 -7.04 11.36 -8.80
N ALA A 145 -7.65 11.24 -9.98
CA ALA A 145 -8.13 12.42 -10.72
C ALA A 145 -9.17 13.23 -9.93
N MET A 146 -10.08 12.58 -9.19
CA MET A 146 -11.04 13.29 -8.34
C MET A 146 -10.36 13.92 -7.13
N ALA A 147 -9.45 13.23 -6.48
CA ALA A 147 -8.68 13.77 -5.37
C ALA A 147 -7.91 15.05 -5.80
N ASP A 148 -7.21 14.99 -6.93
CA ASP A 148 -6.49 16.12 -7.50
C ASP A 148 -7.43 17.29 -7.83
N PHE A 149 -8.60 17.00 -8.41
CA PHE A 149 -9.61 18.02 -8.71
C PHE A 149 -10.08 18.77 -7.44
N TYR A 150 -10.20 18.06 -6.31
CA TYR A 150 -10.58 18.67 -5.03
C TYR A 150 -9.38 19.20 -4.22
N GLY A 151 -8.15 18.98 -4.68
CA GLY A 151 -6.94 19.37 -3.95
C GLY A 151 -6.73 18.55 -2.66
N LEU A 152 -7.13 17.29 -2.68
CA LEU A 152 -7.03 16.36 -1.54
C LEU A 152 -5.97 15.28 -1.79
N PRO A 153 -5.27 14.80 -0.74
CA PRO A 153 -4.51 13.57 -0.84
C PRO A 153 -5.41 12.39 -1.22
N CYS A 154 -4.85 11.45 -1.98
CA CYS A 154 -5.56 10.27 -2.49
C CYS A 154 -5.11 8.98 -1.79
N ARG A 155 -6.07 8.14 -1.42
CA ARG A 155 -5.85 6.78 -1.00
C ARG A 155 -6.44 5.80 -2.00
N THR A 156 -5.65 4.85 -2.47
CA THR A 156 -6.07 3.78 -3.39
C THR A 156 -5.78 2.39 -2.82
N GLY A 157 -6.20 1.33 -3.52
CA GLY A 157 -5.80 -0.05 -3.26
C GLY A 157 -4.41 -0.35 -3.81
N GLY A 158 -3.82 -1.44 -3.34
CA GLY A 158 -2.48 -1.90 -3.71
C GLY A 158 -2.48 -3.28 -4.37
N SER A 159 -1.74 -4.23 -3.79
CA SER A 159 -1.48 -5.55 -4.37
C SER A 159 -2.57 -6.58 -4.07
N LEU A 160 -3.82 -6.23 -4.30
CA LEU A 160 -4.94 -7.15 -4.11
C LEU A 160 -4.98 -8.23 -5.19
N SER A 161 -5.23 -9.48 -4.79
CA SER A 161 -5.37 -10.60 -5.71
C SER A 161 -6.50 -11.54 -5.31
N MET A 162 -7.17 -12.12 -6.30
CA MET A 162 -8.09 -13.25 -6.13
C MET A 162 -7.38 -14.59 -6.17
N GLY A 163 -6.07 -14.64 -6.44
CA GLY A 163 -5.23 -15.82 -6.41
C GLY A 163 -5.26 -16.51 -5.04
N LYS A 164 -5.22 -17.85 -5.02
CA LYS A 164 -5.20 -18.69 -3.82
C LYS A 164 -3.82 -19.27 -3.58
N GLU A 165 -2.97 -19.19 -4.57
CA GLU A 165 -1.59 -19.67 -4.58
C GLU A 165 -0.67 -18.57 -5.11
N LEU A 166 0.63 -18.68 -4.90
CA LEU A 166 1.64 -17.75 -5.42
C LEU A 166 1.98 -18.12 -6.88
N ASP A 167 1.01 -17.96 -7.75
CA ASP A 167 1.05 -18.35 -9.15
C ASP A 167 1.05 -17.15 -10.11
N TYR A 168 0.95 -17.44 -11.40
CA TYR A 168 0.90 -16.40 -12.44
C TYR A 168 -0.30 -15.45 -12.26
N GLN A 169 -1.47 -15.95 -11.81
CA GLN A 169 -2.64 -15.11 -11.57
C GLN A 169 -2.33 -14.10 -10.46
N ASN A 170 -1.80 -14.57 -9.35
CA ASN A 170 -1.48 -13.74 -8.20
C ASN A 170 -0.51 -12.61 -8.59
N GLY A 171 0.59 -12.95 -9.25
CA GLY A 171 1.59 -11.96 -9.68
C GLY A 171 1.04 -10.95 -10.69
N ALA A 172 0.24 -11.40 -11.66
CA ALA A 172 -0.34 -10.52 -12.68
C ALA A 172 -1.37 -9.52 -12.09
N GLU A 173 -2.26 -9.99 -11.23
CA GLU A 173 -3.26 -9.15 -10.57
C GLU A 173 -2.59 -8.11 -9.65
N THR A 174 -1.64 -8.55 -8.83
CA THR A 174 -0.83 -7.69 -7.97
C THR A 174 -0.10 -6.62 -8.76
N ALA A 175 0.65 -7.01 -9.78
CA ALA A 175 1.43 -6.06 -10.57
C ALA A 175 0.52 -5.01 -11.23
N MET A 176 -0.64 -5.40 -11.76
CA MET A 176 -1.56 -4.49 -12.42
C MET A 176 -2.09 -3.42 -11.44
N SER A 177 -2.59 -3.80 -10.28
CA SER A 177 -3.19 -2.84 -9.35
C SER A 177 -2.12 -1.99 -8.63
N LEU A 178 -1.04 -2.61 -8.16
CA LEU A 178 0.04 -1.90 -7.48
C LEU A 178 0.74 -0.89 -8.40
N MET A 179 1.11 -1.31 -9.62
CA MET A 179 1.75 -0.43 -10.59
C MET A 179 0.82 0.72 -10.99
N THR A 180 -0.48 0.46 -11.20
CA THR A 180 -1.43 1.53 -11.48
C THR A 180 -1.48 2.57 -10.35
N SER A 181 -1.52 2.13 -9.09
CA SER A 181 -1.54 3.03 -7.93
C SER A 181 -0.27 3.86 -7.79
N LEU A 182 0.89 3.27 -8.10
CA LEU A 182 2.17 3.97 -8.12
C LEU A 182 2.24 4.96 -9.30
N ASP A 183 1.85 4.54 -10.49
CA ASP A 183 1.92 5.37 -11.70
C ASP A 183 1.02 6.61 -11.66
N VAL A 184 -0.14 6.52 -11.02
CA VAL A 184 -1.01 7.70 -10.83
C VAL A 184 -0.52 8.61 -9.70
N GLY A 185 0.49 8.20 -8.92
CA GLY A 185 1.01 8.97 -7.80
C GLY A 185 0.04 9.01 -6.62
N SER A 186 -0.51 7.87 -6.22
CA SER A 186 -1.34 7.78 -5.01
C SER A 186 -0.54 8.14 -3.77
N ASP A 187 -1.11 8.96 -2.90
CA ASP A 187 -0.42 9.42 -1.67
C ASP A 187 -0.41 8.35 -0.58
N PHE A 188 -1.44 7.49 -0.56
CA PHE A 188 -1.55 6.33 0.32
C PHE A 188 -1.99 5.11 -0.50
N ILE A 189 -1.26 4.02 -0.41
CA ILE A 189 -1.61 2.75 -1.04
C ILE A 189 -1.86 1.74 0.07
N PHE A 190 -3.15 1.41 0.32
CA PHE A 190 -3.52 0.42 1.32
C PHE A 190 -3.57 -0.97 0.70
N HIS A 191 -3.43 -2.00 1.53
CA HIS A 191 -3.37 -3.38 1.07
C HIS A 191 -2.27 -3.58 0.02
N SER A 192 -1.09 -3.02 0.30
CA SER A 192 0.00 -2.97 -0.67
C SER A 192 0.77 -4.27 -0.78
N PHE A 193 0.74 -5.11 0.26
CA PHE A 193 1.56 -6.31 0.31
C PHE A 193 0.85 -7.46 1.02
N GLY A 194 0.97 -8.68 0.47
CA GLY A 194 0.61 -9.92 1.14
C GLY A 194 -0.84 -10.35 1.04
N GLU A 195 -1.73 -9.54 0.48
CA GLU A 195 -3.18 -9.80 0.44
C GLU A 195 -3.56 -10.77 -0.69
N MET A 196 -4.29 -11.84 -0.35
CA MET A 196 -4.75 -12.88 -1.25
C MET A 196 -6.25 -13.16 -1.07
N ASP A 197 -6.86 -13.87 -2.01
CA ASP A 197 -8.26 -14.30 -1.97
C ASP A 197 -9.23 -13.17 -1.62
N GLY A 198 -9.02 -11.99 -2.19
CA GLY A 198 -9.88 -10.82 -1.95
C GLY A 198 -9.90 -10.39 -0.48
N LEU A 199 -8.75 -10.29 0.17
CA LEU A 199 -8.54 -9.93 1.58
C LEU A 199 -8.88 -11.04 2.61
N ASN A 200 -9.17 -12.27 2.17
CA ASN A 200 -9.48 -13.36 3.09
C ASN A 200 -8.22 -14.06 3.63
N VAL A 201 -7.09 -13.93 2.95
CA VAL A 201 -5.83 -14.58 3.28
C VAL A 201 -4.69 -13.57 3.21
N PHE A 202 -3.74 -13.69 4.14
CA PHE A 202 -2.48 -12.97 4.14
C PHE A 202 -1.32 -13.98 4.06
N SER A 203 -0.35 -13.74 3.15
CA SER A 203 0.88 -14.53 3.01
C SER A 203 2.09 -13.66 3.24
N PHE A 204 3.00 -14.11 4.09
CA PHE A 204 4.29 -13.45 4.30
C PHE A 204 5.20 -13.58 3.08
N GLU A 205 5.13 -14.70 2.36
CA GLU A 205 5.86 -14.92 1.11
C GLU A 205 5.39 -13.95 0.04
N LYS A 206 4.05 -13.80 -0.11
CA LYS A 206 3.50 -12.78 -1.00
C LYS A 206 3.95 -11.38 -0.61
N TYR A 207 3.97 -11.07 0.68
CA TYR A 207 4.40 -9.76 1.16
C TYR A 207 5.78 -9.37 0.60
N VAL A 208 6.77 -10.26 0.69
CA VAL A 208 8.13 -9.96 0.18
C VAL A 208 8.22 -9.99 -1.34
N LEU A 209 7.35 -10.75 -2.02
CA LEU A 209 7.26 -10.73 -3.49
C LEU A 209 6.63 -9.43 -4.00
N ASP A 210 5.61 -8.92 -3.31
CA ASP A 210 4.98 -7.65 -3.64
C ASP A 210 5.95 -6.47 -3.40
N GLU A 211 6.76 -6.53 -2.34
CA GLU A 211 7.86 -5.57 -2.12
C GLU A 211 8.84 -5.56 -3.30
N GLN A 212 9.18 -6.72 -3.85
CA GLN A 212 10.09 -6.81 -5.00
C GLN A 212 9.53 -6.07 -6.23
N ILE A 213 8.21 -6.12 -6.45
CA ILE A 213 7.55 -5.34 -7.51
C ILE A 213 7.69 -3.84 -7.24
N MET A 214 7.45 -3.41 -6.00
CA MET A 214 7.58 -2.01 -5.62
C MET A 214 9.04 -1.52 -5.73
N GLU A 215 10.00 -2.33 -5.31
CA GLU A 215 11.42 -2.01 -5.41
C GLU A 215 11.87 -1.83 -6.86
N ALA A 216 11.44 -2.72 -7.76
CA ALA A 216 11.70 -2.59 -9.20
C ALA A 216 11.11 -1.29 -9.77
N ARG A 217 9.90 -0.90 -9.34
CA ARG A 217 9.29 0.36 -9.77
C ARG A 217 10.05 1.58 -9.24
N LYS A 218 10.46 1.56 -7.97
CA LYS A 218 11.30 2.62 -7.39
C LYS A 218 12.65 2.73 -8.06
N ALA A 219 13.28 1.61 -8.37
CA ALA A 219 14.52 1.60 -9.12
C ALA A 219 14.34 2.26 -10.50
N ALA A 220 13.26 1.91 -11.21
CA ALA A 220 12.96 2.54 -12.51
C ALA A 220 12.70 4.06 -12.40
N GLU A 221 12.12 4.55 -11.32
CA GLU A 221 11.94 5.99 -11.06
C GLU A 221 13.25 6.72 -10.76
N ALA A 222 14.19 6.01 -10.15
CA ALA A 222 15.50 6.58 -9.79
C ALA A 222 16.48 6.64 -10.96
N ILE A 223 16.20 5.96 -12.09
CA ILE A 223 17.06 5.99 -13.26
C ILE A 223 17.02 7.38 -13.91
N ASP A 224 18.16 8.06 -13.91
CA ASP A 224 18.40 9.26 -14.68
C ASP A 224 19.19 8.92 -15.93
N ILE A 225 18.50 8.77 -17.06
CA ILE A 225 19.13 8.45 -18.35
C ILE A 225 20.05 9.54 -18.89
N PHE A 226 20.14 10.68 -18.24
CA PHE A 226 20.98 11.81 -18.58
C PHE A 226 22.03 12.10 -17.50
N SER A 227 22.32 11.13 -16.62
CA SER A 227 23.26 11.30 -15.51
C SER A 227 24.71 11.48 -15.97
N SER A 228 25.11 10.85 -17.08
CA SER A 228 26.44 11.04 -17.68
C SER A 228 26.46 12.26 -18.60
N GLU A 229 27.50 13.10 -18.48
CA GLU A 229 27.64 14.34 -19.29
C GLU A 229 27.81 14.03 -20.79
N ASP A 230 28.49 12.94 -21.13
CA ASP A 230 28.81 12.55 -22.49
C ASP A 230 27.97 11.38 -23.04
N MET A 231 27.08 10.80 -22.18
CA MET A 231 26.24 9.64 -22.53
C MET A 231 27.06 8.47 -23.09
N SER A 232 28.24 8.23 -22.54
CA SER A 232 29.21 7.18 -22.96
C SER A 232 29.63 7.28 -24.45
N LEU A 233 29.69 8.49 -24.98
CA LEU A 233 30.10 8.69 -26.41
C LEU A 233 31.55 8.32 -26.63
N GLU A 234 32.43 8.57 -25.67
CA GLU A 234 33.86 8.20 -25.74
C GLU A 234 33.99 6.68 -25.81
N SER A 235 33.29 5.95 -24.99
CA SER A 235 33.19 4.50 -24.99
C SER A 235 32.70 3.95 -26.35
N MET A 236 31.68 4.59 -26.93
CA MET A 236 31.16 4.23 -28.25
C MET A 236 32.20 4.46 -29.37
N GLU A 237 33.02 5.52 -29.29
CA GLU A 237 34.08 5.80 -30.24
C GLU A 237 35.22 4.79 -30.13
N GLU A 238 35.63 4.43 -28.92
CA GLU A 238 36.70 3.49 -28.65
C GLU A 238 36.38 2.07 -29.16
N GLU A 239 35.19 1.56 -28.78
CA GLU A 239 34.76 0.23 -29.19
C GLU A 239 34.38 0.12 -30.66
N GLY A 240 33.79 1.15 -31.21
CA GLY A 240 33.43 1.24 -32.62
C GLY A 240 32.44 0.18 -33.11
N PRO A 241 32.16 0.15 -34.43
CA PRO A 241 31.18 -0.78 -34.97
C PRO A 241 31.59 -2.26 -34.82
N GLY A 242 30.82 -3.04 -34.09
CA GLY A 242 31.09 -4.46 -33.82
C GLY A 242 31.98 -4.72 -32.62
N GLY A 243 32.27 -3.69 -31.82
CA GLY A 243 33.01 -3.78 -30.56
C GLY A 243 32.32 -4.59 -29.48
N ASN A 244 32.95 -4.68 -28.31
CA ASN A 244 32.46 -5.47 -27.18
C ASN A 244 32.69 -4.75 -25.86
N TYR A 245 31.63 -4.23 -25.30
CA TYR A 245 31.63 -3.47 -24.04
C TYR A 245 31.80 -4.32 -22.77
N LEU A 246 31.78 -5.67 -22.86
CA LEU A 246 31.76 -6.55 -21.68
C LEU A 246 32.99 -6.41 -20.77
N LEU A 247 34.13 -6.08 -21.34
CA LEU A 247 35.40 -5.93 -20.59
C LEU A 247 35.89 -4.48 -20.52
N GLU A 248 35.09 -3.57 -20.98
CA GLU A 248 35.38 -2.14 -20.93
C GLU A 248 35.40 -1.62 -19.50
N GLU A 249 36.24 -0.62 -19.24
CA GLU A 249 36.43 -0.06 -17.87
C GLU A 249 35.12 0.56 -17.32
N GLU A 250 34.45 1.37 -18.11
CA GLU A 250 33.18 2.00 -17.75
C GLU A 250 32.10 0.94 -17.40
N THR A 251 31.99 -0.13 -18.21
CA THR A 251 31.07 -1.24 -17.91
C THR A 251 31.40 -1.91 -16.58
N MET A 252 32.69 -2.15 -16.31
CA MET A 252 33.12 -2.79 -15.07
C MET A 252 32.90 -1.92 -13.84
N GLU A 253 32.95 -0.61 -13.98
CA GLU A 253 32.70 0.35 -12.91
C GLU A 253 31.21 0.52 -12.63
N LEU A 254 30.39 0.68 -13.68
CA LEU A 254 29.01 1.14 -13.56
C LEU A 254 27.94 0.04 -13.54
N TYR A 255 28.21 -1.18 -13.99
CA TYR A 255 27.17 -2.21 -14.19
C TYR A 255 26.32 -2.51 -12.93
N ARG A 256 26.85 -2.27 -11.73
CA ARG A 256 26.12 -2.50 -10.47
C ARG A 256 25.23 -1.33 -10.08
N GLU A 257 25.51 -0.15 -10.60
CA GLU A 257 24.77 1.07 -10.31
C GLU A 257 23.68 1.30 -11.37
N GLU A 258 24.01 1.02 -12.64
CA GLU A 258 23.11 1.22 -13.77
C GLU A 258 22.05 0.12 -13.93
N ILE A 259 22.34 -1.11 -13.48
CA ILE A 259 21.46 -2.26 -13.70
C ILE A 259 20.85 -2.72 -12.38
N TYR A 260 19.51 -2.65 -12.28
CA TYR A 260 18.77 -3.20 -11.16
C TYR A 260 18.77 -4.74 -11.18
N TYR A 261 19.21 -5.35 -10.09
CA TYR A 261 19.21 -6.79 -9.90
C TYR A 261 18.16 -7.19 -8.86
N PRO A 262 17.05 -7.86 -9.25
CA PRO A 262 16.04 -8.33 -8.31
C PRO A 262 16.62 -9.44 -7.41
N GLU A 263 16.36 -9.37 -6.11
CA GLU A 263 16.90 -10.35 -5.17
C GLU A 263 16.15 -11.70 -5.19
N LEU A 264 14.84 -11.68 -5.45
CA LEU A 264 13.99 -12.88 -5.38
C LEU A 264 13.79 -13.54 -6.74
N TYR A 265 13.84 -12.78 -7.85
CA TYR A 265 13.60 -13.34 -9.17
C TYR A 265 14.79 -14.15 -9.67
N ASN A 266 14.53 -15.17 -10.46
CA ASN A 266 15.55 -15.96 -11.10
C ASN A 266 16.02 -15.23 -12.38
N ILE A 267 17.26 -14.77 -12.38
CA ILE A 267 17.91 -14.06 -13.51
C ILE A 267 19.03 -14.88 -14.14
N GLU A 268 19.42 -15.98 -13.51
CA GLU A 268 20.41 -16.92 -14.02
C GLU A 268 19.88 -17.66 -15.26
N ASN A 269 20.81 -18.15 -16.10
CA ASN A 269 20.43 -19.01 -17.23
C ASN A 269 19.90 -20.38 -16.75
N TYR A 270 19.20 -21.08 -17.65
CA TYR A 270 18.53 -22.34 -17.31
C TYR A 270 19.47 -23.41 -16.73
N ASP A 271 20.68 -23.56 -17.31
CA ASP A 271 21.64 -24.59 -16.86
C ASP A 271 22.20 -24.27 -15.47
N GLU A 272 22.39 -23.02 -15.18
CA GLU A 272 22.82 -22.54 -13.88
C GLU A 272 21.72 -22.72 -12.83
N TRP A 273 20.49 -22.28 -13.13
CA TRP A 273 19.34 -22.51 -12.28
C TRP A 273 19.13 -23.99 -11.97
N GLN A 274 19.30 -24.86 -12.98
CA GLN A 274 19.20 -26.30 -12.81
C GLN A 274 20.30 -26.87 -11.89
N ARG A 275 21.55 -26.39 -12.04
CA ARG A 275 22.68 -26.79 -11.18
C ARG A 275 22.51 -26.29 -9.74
N ASN A 276 21.90 -25.13 -9.55
CA ASN A 276 21.64 -24.51 -8.25
C ASN A 276 20.40 -25.08 -7.54
N GLY A 277 19.82 -26.19 -8.04
CA GLY A 277 18.75 -26.90 -7.37
C GLY A 277 17.34 -26.53 -7.79
N ARG A 278 17.17 -25.72 -8.85
CA ARG A 278 15.86 -25.29 -9.39
C ARG A 278 14.99 -24.55 -8.38
N ILE A 279 15.60 -23.73 -7.57
CA ILE A 279 14.90 -23.00 -6.50
C ILE A 279 13.86 -22.06 -7.13
N SER A 280 12.61 -22.19 -6.69
CA SER A 280 11.51 -21.35 -7.15
C SER A 280 11.55 -19.96 -6.49
N VAL A 281 10.82 -19.01 -7.06
CA VAL A 281 10.65 -17.68 -6.47
C VAL A 281 9.93 -17.76 -5.12
N GLU A 282 8.99 -18.69 -4.98
CA GLU A 282 8.27 -18.95 -3.73
C GLU A 282 9.21 -19.46 -2.62
N GLU A 283 10.10 -20.41 -2.95
CA GLU A 283 11.10 -20.91 -2.00
C GLU A 283 12.07 -19.80 -1.56
N LYS A 284 12.52 -18.95 -2.48
CA LYS A 284 13.33 -17.75 -2.14
C LYS A 284 12.57 -16.81 -1.22
N ALA A 285 11.28 -16.58 -1.48
CA ALA A 285 10.44 -15.74 -0.63
C ALA A 285 10.29 -16.32 0.77
N ALA A 286 10.04 -17.62 0.91
CA ALA A 286 9.95 -18.29 2.20
C ALA A 286 11.25 -18.16 3.01
N GLU A 287 12.41 -18.34 2.39
CA GLU A 287 13.70 -18.15 3.04
C GLU A 287 13.93 -16.68 3.45
N ARG A 288 13.53 -15.73 2.61
CA ARG A 288 13.58 -14.28 2.94
C ARG A 288 12.71 -13.96 4.16
N VAL A 289 11.48 -14.49 4.23
CA VAL A 289 10.59 -14.32 5.39
C VAL A 289 11.25 -14.88 6.64
N LYS A 290 11.75 -16.11 6.59
CA LYS A 290 12.43 -16.75 7.72
C LYS A 290 13.61 -15.90 8.20
N LYS A 291 14.48 -15.47 7.30
CA LYS A 291 15.62 -14.60 7.62
C LYS A 291 15.18 -13.30 8.29
N ARG A 292 14.16 -12.61 7.75
CA ARG A 292 13.64 -11.37 8.36
C ARG A 292 13.09 -11.58 9.76
N LEU A 293 12.42 -12.70 10.01
CA LEU A 293 11.91 -13.02 11.35
C LEU A 293 13.03 -13.35 12.34
N GLU A 294 14.10 -14.02 11.89
CA GLU A 294 15.27 -14.32 12.72
C GLU A 294 16.11 -13.06 13.03
N GLU A 295 16.21 -12.14 12.08
CA GLU A 295 16.97 -10.88 12.21
C GLU A 295 16.14 -9.75 12.87
N TYR A 296 14.83 -9.96 13.09
CA TYR A 296 13.97 -8.93 13.65
C TYR A 296 14.41 -8.53 15.05
N GLN A 297 14.58 -7.24 15.24
CA GLN A 297 14.86 -6.64 16.55
C GLN A 297 13.69 -5.74 16.94
N ALA A 298 13.10 -6.02 18.08
CA ALA A 298 12.05 -5.17 18.62
C ALA A 298 12.58 -3.75 18.89
N PRO A 299 11.80 -2.71 18.60
CA PRO A 299 12.21 -1.35 18.91
C PRO A 299 12.57 -1.17 20.39
N GLU A 300 13.58 -0.35 20.66
CA GLU A 300 13.89 0.06 22.03
C GLU A 300 12.92 1.15 22.47
N TYR A 301 12.22 0.90 23.58
CA TYR A 301 11.27 1.83 24.15
C TYR A 301 11.74 2.36 25.50
N SER A 302 11.41 3.63 25.78
CA SER A 302 11.55 4.21 27.09
C SER A 302 10.67 3.48 28.12
N GLU A 303 11.01 3.58 29.39
CA GLU A 303 10.20 2.97 30.47
C GLU A 303 8.75 3.48 30.46
N ARG A 304 8.52 4.75 30.09
CA ARG A 304 7.20 5.33 29.90
C ARG A 304 6.42 4.60 28.80
N GLN A 305 7.01 4.42 27.62
CA GLN A 305 6.38 3.73 26.50
C GLN A 305 6.06 2.27 26.83
N LYS A 306 6.98 1.57 27.51
CA LYS A 306 6.74 0.20 27.99
C LYS A 306 5.55 0.13 28.96
N GLN A 307 5.44 1.09 29.87
CA GLN A 307 4.32 1.16 30.81
C GLN A 307 2.99 1.38 30.07
N ILE A 308 2.96 2.29 29.09
CA ILE A 308 1.78 2.57 28.26
C ILE A 308 1.35 1.29 27.49
N LEU A 309 2.29 0.62 26.83
CA LEU A 309 2.02 -0.62 26.08
C LEU A 309 1.52 -1.74 27.02
N ASN A 310 2.16 -1.95 28.16
CA ASN A 310 1.75 -2.96 29.13
C ASN A 310 0.33 -2.69 29.68
N GLN A 311 -0.01 -1.44 29.91
CA GLN A 311 -1.35 -1.07 30.33
C GLN A 311 -2.39 -1.34 29.24
N ALA A 312 -2.08 -0.96 27.98
CA ALA A 312 -2.98 -1.12 26.84
C ALA A 312 -3.16 -2.59 26.43
N LEU A 313 -2.15 -3.44 26.68
CA LEU A 313 -2.16 -4.88 26.37
C LEU A 313 -2.57 -5.75 27.58
N LYS A 314 -2.97 -5.15 28.69
CA LYS A 314 -3.39 -5.90 29.87
C LYS A 314 -4.56 -6.83 29.56
N GLY A 315 -4.40 -8.12 29.82
CA GLY A 315 -5.35 -9.18 29.46
C GLY A 315 -5.08 -9.83 28.09
N PHE A 316 -4.08 -9.34 27.36
CA PHE A 316 -3.62 -9.85 26.07
C PHE A 316 -2.12 -10.17 26.08
N GLU A 317 -1.57 -10.53 27.24
CA GLU A 317 -0.15 -10.78 27.47
C GLU A 317 0.38 -11.95 26.65
N HIS A 318 -0.51 -12.80 26.12
CA HIS A 318 -0.17 -13.94 25.25
C HIS A 318 0.05 -13.53 23.78
N LEU A 319 -0.24 -12.29 23.40
CA LEU A 319 0.02 -11.69 22.08
C LEU A 319 1.32 -10.89 22.11
#